data_e287d5745897490cd228bf844d8b6bf0
#
_entry.id   e287d5745897490cd228bf844d8b6bf0
#
_cell.length_a   1.000
_cell.length_b   1.000
_cell.length_c   1.000
_cell.angle_alpha   90.00
_cell.angle_beta   90.00
_cell.angle_gamma   90.00
#
_symmetry.space_group_name_H-M   'P 1'
#
loop_
_entity.id
_entity.type
_entity.pdbx_description
1 polymer ?
#
loop_
_entity_poly.entity_id
_entity_poly.type
_entity_poly.pdbx_seq_one_letter_code
_entity_poly.pdbx_strand_id
1 'polypeptide(L)'
;YFASVTGVDRDFGQILTTLKELGLDKNTVVIFASDHGETMCSQRTDDPKNSPYSESMNIPFLVRFPGKIQPRVDDLLLSAPDIMPTVLGLCGLGDSIPAEVQGRNFAPLFFDEKAEIVRPTGALYIQNVDGDKDENGLVQTYFPSSRGIKTAQYTLALYIDRDTKQLKKSLLFDDVKDPY
;
A
#
# COMPACT_ATOMS: atom_id res chain seq x y z
N TYR A 1 -21.20 -3.43 2.72
CA TYR A 1 -19.82 -3.01 3.03
C TYR A 1 -19.47 -3.27 4.51
N PHE A 2 -20.16 -2.64 5.47
CA PHE A 2 -19.85 -2.80 6.90
C PHE A 2 -19.94 -4.25 7.39
N ALA A 3 -20.91 -5.03 6.90
CA ALA A 3 -21.00 -6.46 7.22
C ALA A 3 -19.76 -7.24 6.75
N SER A 4 -19.21 -6.90 5.58
CA SER A 4 -17.97 -7.50 5.08
C SER A 4 -16.78 -7.14 5.95
N VAL A 5 -16.66 -5.86 6.37
CA VAL A 5 -15.60 -5.41 7.30
C VAL A 5 -15.67 -6.19 8.61
N THR A 6 -16.88 -6.34 9.21
CA THR A 6 -17.09 -7.12 10.42
C THR A 6 -16.72 -8.61 10.22
N GLY A 7 -17.02 -9.17 9.04
CA GLY A 7 -16.64 -10.54 8.70
C GLY A 7 -15.12 -10.73 8.68
N VAL A 8 -14.41 -9.85 7.98
CA VAL A 8 -12.93 -9.87 7.89
C VAL A 8 -12.30 -9.70 9.28
N ASP A 9 -12.79 -8.78 10.09
CA ASP A 9 -12.29 -8.56 11.46
C ASP A 9 -12.44 -9.81 12.33
N ARG A 10 -13.62 -10.47 12.28
CA ARG A 10 -13.85 -11.71 12.98
C ARG A 10 -12.91 -12.83 12.54
N ASP A 11 -12.74 -13.00 11.22
CA ASP A 11 -11.91 -14.06 10.67
C ASP A 11 -10.43 -13.82 10.99
N PHE A 12 -9.98 -12.55 10.95
CA PHE A 12 -8.64 -12.17 11.40
C PHE A 12 -8.44 -12.42 12.90
N GLY A 13 -9.44 -12.14 13.73
CA GLY A 13 -9.46 -12.49 15.15
C GLY A 13 -9.29 -13.99 15.41
N GLN A 14 -9.91 -14.84 14.59
CA GLN A 14 -9.74 -16.30 14.68
C GLN A 14 -8.30 -16.73 14.37
N ILE A 15 -7.67 -16.15 13.33
CA ILE A 15 -6.27 -16.41 13.01
C ILE A 15 -5.35 -16.08 14.19
N LEU A 16 -5.53 -14.90 14.81
CA LEU A 16 -4.73 -14.51 15.97
C LEU A 16 -4.93 -15.43 17.17
N THR A 17 -6.15 -15.87 17.40
CA THR A 17 -6.49 -16.82 18.49
C THR A 17 -5.82 -18.16 18.25
N THR A 18 -5.92 -18.71 17.03
CA THR A 18 -5.29 -19.98 16.65
C THR A 18 -3.77 -19.94 16.81
N LEU A 19 -3.12 -18.87 16.36
CA LEU A 19 -1.68 -18.68 16.54
C LEU A 19 -1.28 -18.73 18.02
N LYS A 20 -2.07 -18.11 18.89
CA LYS A 20 -1.83 -18.11 20.33
C LYS A 20 -2.05 -19.49 20.94
N GLU A 21 -3.13 -20.20 20.59
CA GLU A 21 -3.45 -21.55 21.07
C GLU A 21 -2.36 -22.57 20.68
N LEU A 22 -1.80 -22.42 19.49
CA LEU A 22 -0.71 -23.25 18.99
C LEU A 22 0.68 -22.83 19.53
N GLY A 23 0.79 -21.75 20.31
CA GLY A 23 2.05 -21.24 20.82
C GLY A 23 2.98 -20.66 19.74
N LEU A 24 2.44 -20.30 18.58
CA LEU A 24 3.19 -19.78 17.43
C LEU A 24 3.25 -18.24 17.40
N ASP A 25 2.45 -17.55 18.19
CA ASP A 25 2.23 -16.11 18.14
C ASP A 25 3.49 -15.28 18.38
N LYS A 26 4.43 -15.80 19.18
CA LYS A 26 5.70 -15.11 19.49
C LYS A 26 6.79 -15.28 18.42
N ASN A 27 6.60 -16.22 17.49
CA ASN A 27 7.54 -16.50 16.40
C ASN A 27 6.90 -16.32 15.02
N THR A 28 5.81 -15.58 14.95
CA THR A 28 5.10 -15.29 13.69
C THR A 28 4.92 -13.80 13.55
N VAL A 29 5.41 -13.26 12.43
CA VAL A 29 5.08 -11.90 11.99
C VAL A 29 3.69 -11.97 11.35
N VAL A 30 2.75 -11.21 11.87
CA VAL A 30 1.40 -11.09 11.30
C VAL A 30 1.26 -9.72 10.67
N ILE A 31 0.85 -9.70 9.40
CA ILE A 31 0.63 -8.47 8.65
C ILE A 31 -0.81 -8.44 8.17
N PHE A 32 -1.51 -7.33 8.43
CA PHE A 32 -2.82 -7.05 7.86
C PHE A 32 -2.68 -5.87 6.92
N ALA A 33 -3.03 -6.07 5.65
CA ALA A 33 -2.97 -5.04 4.62
C ALA A 33 -4.09 -5.26 3.60
N SER A 34 -4.35 -4.25 2.76
CA SER A 34 -5.19 -4.35 1.58
C SER A 34 -4.34 -4.15 0.33
N ASP A 35 -4.80 -4.62 -0.81
CA ASP A 35 -4.20 -4.41 -2.13
C ASP A 35 -4.40 -2.96 -2.63
N HIS A 36 -5.58 -2.37 -2.36
CA HIS A 36 -5.96 -1.00 -2.65
C HIS A 36 -7.07 -0.56 -1.70
N GLY A 37 -7.37 0.72 -1.70
CA GLY A 37 -8.55 1.29 -1.05
C GLY A 37 -9.78 1.28 -1.95
N GLU A 38 -10.80 2.07 -1.58
CA GLU A 38 -12.07 2.18 -2.28
C GLU A 38 -12.66 3.55 -2.03
N THR A 39 -12.97 4.31 -3.07
CA THR A 39 -13.53 5.66 -2.94
C THR A 39 -14.98 5.67 -2.45
N MET A 40 -15.70 4.55 -2.51
CA MET A 40 -17.09 4.43 -2.07
C MET A 40 -18.02 5.50 -2.65
N CYS A 41 -17.83 5.82 -3.94
CA CYS A 41 -18.54 6.89 -4.66
C CYS A 41 -18.20 8.31 -4.18
N SER A 42 -17.20 8.50 -3.32
CA SER A 42 -16.64 9.84 -3.08
C SER A 42 -15.94 10.35 -4.33
N GLN A 43 -15.59 11.64 -4.35
CA GLN A 43 -14.84 12.28 -5.43
C GLN A 43 -15.55 12.25 -6.81
N ARG A 44 -16.80 11.76 -6.89
CA ARG A 44 -17.58 11.64 -8.15
C ARG A 44 -16.79 10.97 -9.28
N THR A 45 -15.96 9.99 -8.92
CA THR A 45 -15.22 9.21 -9.90
C THR A 45 -15.95 7.94 -10.28
N ASP A 46 -15.92 7.59 -11.56
CA ASP A 46 -16.44 6.31 -12.07
C ASP A 46 -15.46 5.15 -11.81
N ASP A 47 -14.23 5.47 -11.41
CA ASP A 47 -13.20 4.49 -11.08
C ASP A 47 -12.96 4.47 -9.56
N PRO A 48 -13.58 3.54 -8.83
CA PRO A 48 -13.53 3.54 -7.37
C PRO A 48 -12.17 3.12 -6.79
N LYS A 49 -11.30 2.48 -7.57
CA LYS A 49 -10.07 1.83 -7.08
C LYS A 49 -8.81 2.36 -7.72
N ASN A 50 -8.87 2.70 -9.01
CA ASN A 50 -7.70 3.07 -9.81
C ASN A 50 -7.59 4.59 -9.90
N SER A 51 -7.58 5.27 -8.79
CA SER A 51 -7.58 6.72 -8.71
C SER A 51 -6.51 7.23 -7.75
N PRO A 52 -6.04 8.49 -7.89
CA PRO A 52 -5.02 9.07 -7.02
C PRO A 52 -5.57 9.59 -5.69
N TYR A 53 -6.86 9.40 -5.44
CA TYR A 53 -7.49 9.87 -4.21
C TYR A 53 -7.04 9.05 -3.02
N SER A 54 -6.97 9.69 -1.85
CA SER A 54 -6.50 9.07 -0.62
C SER A 54 -7.28 7.82 -0.25
N GLU A 55 -8.59 7.80 -0.46
CA GLU A 55 -9.46 6.66 -0.19
C GLU A 55 -9.12 5.42 -1.03
N SER A 56 -8.55 5.64 -2.23
CA SER A 56 -8.08 4.58 -3.12
C SER A 56 -6.65 4.15 -2.82
N MET A 57 -5.77 5.09 -2.46
CA MET A 57 -4.33 4.84 -2.31
C MET A 57 -3.89 4.50 -0.88
N ASN A 58 -4.55 5.05 0.14
CA ASN A 58 -4.19 4.76 1.52
C ASN A 58 -4.81 3.44 1.95
N ILE A 59 -3.96 2.44 2.10
CA ILE A 59 -4.36 1.13 2.60
C ILE A 59 -3.95 0.96 4.05
N PRO A 60 -4.69 0.15 4.83
CA PRO A 60 -4.21 -0.26 6.14
C PRO A 60 -2.92 -1.08 5.99
N PHE A 61 -1.95 -0.84 6.86
CA PHE A 61 -0.75 -1.67 6.97
C PHE A 61 -0.40 -1.85 8.45
N LEU A 62 -0.85 -2.95 9.02
CA LEU A 62 -0.61 -3.26 10.43
C LEU A 62 0.35 -4.43 10.53
N VAL A 63 1.36 -4.29 11.40
CA VAL A 63 2.35 -5.33 11.66
C VAL A 63 2.33 -5.69 13.14
N ARG A 64 2.21 -6.97 13.43
CA ARG A 64 2.24 -7.52 14.78
C ARG A 64 3.32 -8.56 14.90
N PHE A 65 4.26 -8.37 15.86
CA PHE A 65 5.27 -9.35 16.23
C PHE A 65 5.52 -9.24 17.74
N PRO A 66 4.80 -10.02 18.56
CA PRO A 66 4.84 -9.88 20.02
C PRO A 66 6.23 -10.04 20.61
N GLY A 67 6.59 -9.12 21.50
CA GLY A 67 7.91 -9.11 22.15
C GLY A 67 9.07 -8.60 21.27
N LYS A 68 8.81 -8.30 20.01
CA LYS A 68 9.79 -7.74 19.06
C LYS A 68 9.42 -6.33 18.60
N ILE A 69 8.14 -6.09 18.31
CA ILE A 69 7.64 -4.79 17.86
C ILE A 69 6.77 -4.22 18.97
N GLN A 70 7.05 -2.98 19.38
CA GLN A 70 6.23 -2.26 20.34
C GLN A 70 5.01 -1.62 19.65
N PRO A 71 3.82 -1.64 20.28
CA PRO A 71 2.64 -0.99 19.72
C PRO A 71 2.85 0.51 19.54
N ARG A 72 2.62 1.01 18.33
CA ARG A 72 2.62 2.43 17.99
C ARG A 72 1.89 2.70 16.69
N VAL A 73 1.60 3.95 16.43
CA VAL A 73 1.24 4.46 15.09
C VAL A 73 2.48 5.11 14.50
N ASP A 74 2.71 4.92 13.22
CA ASP A 74 3.87 5.44 12.51
C ASP A 74 3.41 6.10 11.21
N ASP A 75 4.00 7.23 10.86
CA ASP A 75 3.72 8.01 9.65
C ASP A 75 4.64 7.69 8.47
N LEU A 76 5.32 6.55 8.54
CA LEU A 76 6.22 6.08 7.49
C LEU A 76 5.46 5.89 6.15
N LEU A 77 5.89 6.62 5.14
CA LEU A 77 5.32 6.50 3.79
C LEU A 77 5.90 5.28 3.08
N LEU A 78 5.24 4.14 3.25
CA LEU A 78 5.57 2.91 2.53
C LEU A 78 4.94 2.92 1.14
N SER A 79 5.71 2.54 0.14
CA SER A 79 5.21 2.22 -1.21
C SER A 79 5.10 0.71 -1.38
N ALA A 80 4.25 0.25 -2.28
CA ALA A 80 4.08 -1.19 -2.55
C ALA A 80 5.41 -1.94 -2.82
N PRO A 81 6.40 -1.38 -3.55
CA PRO A 81 7.71 -2.02 -3.72
C PRO A 81 8.48 -2.27 -2.41
N ASP A 82 8.21 -1.48 -1.36
CA ASP A 82 8.92 -1.59 -0.08
C ASP A 82 8.40 -2.74 0.78
N ILE A 83 7.21 -3.26 0.48
CA ILE A 83 6.53 -4.27 1.31
C ILE A 83 7.37 -5.55 1.36
N MET A 84 7.72 -6.10 0.21
CA MET A 84 8.45 -7.38 0.15
C MET A 84 9.82 -7.33 0.87
N PRO A 85 10.72 -6.36 0.57
CA PRO A 85 12.00 -6.29 1.28
C PRO A 85 11.84 -6.01 2.78
N THR A 86 10.81 -5.25 3.18
CA THR A 86 10.51 -5.02 4.61
C THR A 86 10.04 -6.31 5.29
N VAL A 87 9.18 -7.09 4.64
CA VAL A 87 8.73 -8.40 5.18
C VAL A 87 9.90 -9.36 5.34
N LEU A 88 10.78 -9.45 4.35
CA LEU A 88 12.00 -10.25 4.46
C LEU A 88 12.88 -9.79 5.64
N GLY A 89 13.06 -8.48 5.80
CA GLY A 89 13.79 -7.92 6.94
C GLY A 89 13.14 -8.23 8.29
N LEU A 90 11.81 -8.16 8.40
CA LEU A 90 11.06 -8.54 9.60
C LEU A 90 11.23 -10.03 9.95
N CYS A 91 11.40 -10.88 8.96
CA CYS A 91 11.67 -12.31 9.11
C CYS A 91 13.16 -12.64 9.35
N GLY A 92 14.05 -11.65 9.43
CA GLY A 92 15.49 -11.84 9.60
C GLY A 92 16.23 -12.27 8.32
N LEU A 93 15.61 -12.07 7.16
CA LEU A 93 16.14 -12.43 5.84
C LEU A 93 16.59 -11.18 5.04
N GLY A 94 16.95 -10.10 5.72
CA GLY A 94 17.36 -8.84 5.10
C GLY A 94 18.56 -9.00 4.14
N ASP A 95 19.52 -9.85 4.49
CA ASP A 95 20.70 -10.12 3.66
C ASP A 95 20.39 -10.98 2.41
N SER A 96 19.19 -11.55 2.34
CA SER A 96 18.73 -12.38 1.23
C SER A 96 17.87 -11.59 0.22
N ILE A 97 17.74 -10.26 0.41
CA ILE A 97 16.97 -9.42 -0.51
C ILE A 97 17.73 -9.33 -1.84
N PRO A 98 17.14 -9.74 -2.98
CA PRO A 98 17.79 -9.65 -4.27
C PRO A 98 18.15 -8.21 -4.65
N ALA A 99 19.28 -8.03 -5.32
CA ALA A 99 19.79 -6.70 -5.70
C ALA A 99 18.88 -5.97 -6.71
N GLU A 100 18.04 -6.71 -7.43
CA GLU A 100 17.08 -6.19 -8.42
C GLU A 100 15.83 -5.58 -7.78
N VAL A 101 15.62 -5.80 -6.47
CA VAL A 101 14.48 -5.25 -5.74
C VAL A 101 14.62 -3.73 -5.66
N GLN A 102 13.64 -3.03 -6.21
CA GLN A 102 13.63 -1.56 -6.25
C GLN A 102 13.17 -0.92 -4.94
N GLY A 103 12.41 -1.66 -4.13
CA GLY A 103 11.92 -1.22 -2.84
C GLY A 103 13.00 -1.26 -1.76
N ARG A 104 12.73 -0.57 -0.66
CA ARG A 104 13.65 -0.45 0.48
C ARG A 104 13.16 -1.29 1.66
N ASN A 105 14.10 -1.85 2.40
CA ASN A 105 13.82 -2.56 3.65
C ASN A 105 13.71 -1.57 4.81
N PHE A 106 12.50 -1.40 5.35
CA PHE A 106 12.22 -0.57 6.51
C PHE A 106 12.04 -1.37 7.81
N ALA A 107 12.30 -2.68 7.81
CA ALA A 107 12.16 -3.53 8.99
C ALA A 107 12.89 -3.00 10.25
N PRO A 108 14.09 -2.40 10.17
CA PRO A 108 14.74 -1.84 11.36
C PRO A 108 13.90 -0.78 12.07
N LEU A 109 13.12 0.05 11.33
CA LEU A 109 12.24 1.04 11.94
C LEU A 109 11.08 0.40 12.72
N PHE A 110 10.65 -0.80 12.36
CA PHE A 110 9.62 -1.53 13.11
C PHE A 110 10.11 -2.04 14.45
N PHE A 111 11.39 -2.42 14.55
CA PHE A 111 12.01 -2.87 15.78
C PHE A 111 12.49 -1.73 16.68
N ASP A 112 13.00 -0.65 16.07
CA ASP A 112 13.47 0.55 16.76
C ASP A 112 13.08 1.80 15.93
N GLU A 113 12.21 2.64 16.48
CA GLU A 113 11.78 3.89 15.85
C GLU A 113 12.94 4.88 15.60
N LYS A 114 14.04 4.72 16.33
CA LYS A 114 15.26 5.54 16.24
C LYS A 114 16.32 4.94 15.32
N ALA A 115 16.01 3.83 14.64
CA ALA A 115 16.95 3.24 13.69
C ALA A 115 17.40 4.28 12.65
N GLU A 116 18.69 4.30 12.35
CA GLU A 116 19.32 5.25 11.41
C GLU A 116 18.98 4.89 9.96
N ILE A 117 17.70 5.01 9.61
CA ILE A 117 17.19 4.83 8.25
C ILE A 117 16.55 6.12 7.78
N VAL A 118 16.97 6.58 6.60
CA VAL A 118 16.37 7.76 5.96
C VAL A 118 14.91 7.43 5.59
N ARG A 119 13.98 8.09 6.26
CA ARG A 119 12.54 7.99 5.95
C ARG A 119 12.24 8.58 4.58
N PRO A 120 11.38 7.98 3.78
CA PRO A 120 10.95 8.56 2.52
C PRO A 120 10.11 9.83 2.78
N THR A 121 10.32 10.84 1.98
CA THR A 121 9.51 12.08 2.00
C THR A 121 8.28 11.98 1.12
N GLY A 122 8.13 10.90 0.38
CA GLY A 122 6.97 10.63 -0.46
C GLY A 122 6.92 9.17 -0.90
N ALA A 123 5.71 8.70 -1.14
CA ALA A 123 5.42 7.39 -1.71
C ALA A 123 5.05 7.52 -3.18
N LEU A 124 5.58 6.65 -4.02
CA LEU A 124 5.30 6.64 -5.44
C LEU A 124 3.99 5.92 -5.74
N TYR A 125 3.23 6.46 -6.68
CA TYR A 125 2.02 5.88 -7.23
C TYR A 125 2.20 5.64 -8.73
N ILE A 126 1.91 4.42 -9.17
CA ILE A 126 1.95 4.04 -10.58
C ILE A 126 0.71 3.22 -10.88
N GLN A 127 -0.08 3.68 -11.83
CA GLN A 127 -1.19 2.94 -12.38
C GLN A 127 -0.92 2.67 -13.86
N ASN A 128 -1.00 1.42 -14.24
CA ASN A 128 -0.85 1.00 -15.62
C ASN A 128 -1.62 -0.32 -15.82
N VAL A 129 -2.92 -0.25 -15.62
CA VAL A 129 -3.82 -1.41 -15.61
C VAL A 129 -4.48 -1.56 -16.97
N ASP A 130 -4.52 -2.78 -17.49
CA ASP A 130 -5.35 -3.13 -18.63
C ASP A 130 -6.82 -3.18 -18.20
N GLY A 131 -7.71 -2.74 -19.09
CA GLY A 131 -9.13 -2.90 -18.93
C GLY A 131 -9.63 -4.24 -19.48
N ASP A 132 -10.77 -4.19 -20.17
CA ASP A 132 -11.39 -5.39 -20.73
C ASP A 132 -10.51 -6.05 -21.80
N LYS A 133 -10.54 -7.38 -21.84
CA LYS A 133 -9.88 -8.20 -22.87
C LYS A 133 -10.91 -8.97 -23.66
N ASP A 134 -10.64 -9.17 -24.94
CA ASP A 134 -11.45 -10.04 -25.78
C ASP A 134 -11.18 -11.55 -25.51
N GLU A 135 -11.86 -12.41 -26.24
CA GLU A 135 -11.75 -13.88 -26.11
C GLU A 135 -10.35 -14.44 -26.40
N ASN A 136 -9.51 -13.68 -27.10
CA ASN A 136 -8.12 -14.02 -27.42
C ASN A 136 -7.14 -13.41 -26.39
N GLY A 137 -7.63 -12.70 -25.37
CA GLY A 137 -6.81 -12.01 -24.37
C GLY A 137 -6.24 -10.66 -24.83
N LEU A 138 -6.67 -10.16 -26.01
CA LEU A 138 -6.25 -8.85 -26.51
C LEU A 138 -6.99 -7.75 -25.75
N VAL A 139 -6.25 -6.80 -25.21
CA VAL A 139 -6.78 -5.68 -24.42
C VAL A 139 -7.58 -4.74 -25.34
N GLN A 140 -8.86 -4.58 -25.01
CA GLN A 140 -9.79 -3.73 -25.76
C GLN A 140 -9.91 -2.33 -25.17
N THR A 141 -9.77 -2.22 -23.84
CA THR A 141 -9.82 -0.95 -23.13
C THR A 141 -8.63 -0.82 -22.20
N TYR A 142 -8.26 0.42 -21.86
CA TYR A 142 -7.20 0.71 -20.92
C TYR A 142 -7.70 1.71 -19.88
N PHE A 143 -7.43 1.44 -18.63
CA PHE A 143 -7.52 2.50 -17.61
C PHE A 143 -6.48 3.58 -17.91
N PRO A 144 -6.75 4.85 -17.58
CA PRO A 144 -5.80 5.93 -17.75
C PRO A 144 -4.46 5.59 -17.07
N SER A 145 -3.37 5.64 -17.82
CA SER A 145 -2.04 5.46 -17.25
C SER A 145 -1.67 6.69 -16.43
N SER A 146 -1.30 6.49 -15.18
CA SER A 146 -0.93 7.60 -14.30
C SER A 146 0.34 7.30 -13.50
N ARG A 147 1.01 8.37 -13.12
CA ARG A 147 2.15 8.37 -12.20
C ARG A 147 1.98 9.50 -11.23
N GLY A 148 2.32 9.26 -9.98
CA GLY A 148 2.17 10.28 -8.96
C GLY A 148 3.10 10.08 -7.79
N ILE A 149 3.05 11.05 -6.91
CA ILE A 149 3.73 11.04 -5.62
C ILE A 149 2.78 11.54 -4.55
N LYS A 150 2.75 10.84 -3.44
CA LYS A 150 2.08 11.27 -2.21
C LYS A 150 3.14 11.62 -1.17
N THR A 151 3.03 12.81 -0.62
CA THR A 151 3.84 13.29 0.52
C THR A 151 2.95 13.40 1.76
N ALA A 152 3.49 13.90 2.87
CA ALA A 152 2.70 14.18 4.06
C ALA A 152 1.62 15.27 3.84
N GLN A 153 1.80 16.15 2.84
CA GLN A 153 0.89 17.26 2.58
C GLN A 153 0.24 17.19 1.20
N TYR A 154 0.94 16.73 0.18
CA TYR A 154 0.47 16.84 -1.19
C TYR A 154 0.37 15.48 -1.88
N THR A 155 -0.63 15.35 -2.73
CA THR A 155 -0.72 14.27 -3.73
C THR A 155 -0.69 14.89 -5.12
N LEU A 156 0.31 14.49 -5.93
CA LEU A 156 0.41 14.83 -7.35
C LEU A 156 0.14 13.58 -8.18
N ALA A 157 -0.74 13.68 -9.18
CA ALA A 157 -0.93 12.64 -10.18
C ALA A 157 -0.86 13.20 -11.59
N LEU A 158 -0.09 12.52 -12.45
CA LEU A 158 0.10 12.84 -13.86
C LEU A 158 -0.51 11.73 -14.71
N TYR A 159 -1.51 12.05 -15.51
CA TYR A 159 -2.13 11.14 -16.45
C TYR A 159 -1.46 11.26 -17.81
N ILE A 160 -0.99 10.14 -18.33
CA ILE A 160 -0.15 10.08 -19.52
C ILE A 160 -0.85 9.20 -20.55
N ASP A 161 -0.87 9.67 -21.78
CA ASP A 161 -1.28 8.85 -22.92
C ASP A 161 -0.32 7.68 -23.09
N ARG A 162 -0.83 6.45 -23.21
CA ARG A 162 0.03 5.25 -23.31
C ARG A 162 0.83 5.18 -24.59
N ASP A 163 0.29 5.66 -25.69
CA ASP A 163 0.90 5.56 -27.02
C ASP A 163 1.82 6.73 -27.29
N THR A 164 1.29 7.95 -27.15
CA THR A 164 2.03 9.18 -27.46
C THR A 164 2.97 9.63 -26.34
N LYS A 165 2.80 9.09 -25.11
CA LYS A 165 3.53 9.48 -23.89
C LYS A 165 3.31 10.95 -23.49
N GLN A 166 2.31 11.60 -24.04
CA GLN A 166 1.99 13.00 -23.74
C GLN A 166 1.18 13.10 -22.43
N LEU A 167 1.42 14.16 -21.68
CA LEU A 167 0.65 14.51 -20.51
C LEU A 167 -0.77 14.92 -20.93
N LYS A 168 -1.78 14.19 -20.45
CA LYS A 168 -3.21 14.49 -20.70
C LYS A 168 -3.82 15.36 -19.60
N LYS A 169 -3.45 15.09 -18.35
CA LYS A 169 -4.05 15.74 -17.18
C LYS A 169 -3.07 15.67 -16.00
N SER A 170 -3.06 16.69 -15.20
CA SER A 170 -2.42 16.67 -13.88
C SER A 170 -3.42 17.02 -12.80
N LEU A 171 -3.26 16.40 -11.64
CA LEU A 171 -4.02 16.69 -10.42
C LEU A 171 -3.02 16.97 -9.32
N LEU A 172 -3.27 18.00 -8.52
CA LEU A 172 -2.52 18.31 -7.32
C LEU A 172 -3.51 18.61 -6.19
N PHE A 173 -3.39 17.84 -5.13
CA PHE A 173 -4.20 18.00 -3.92
C PHE A 173 -3.33 18.48 -2.77
N ASP A 174 -3.84 19.37 -1.95
CA ASP A 174 -3.29 19.70 -0.62
C ASP A 174 -4.07 18.89 0.42
N ASP A 175 -3.64 17.68 0.70
CA ASP A 175 -4.32 16.71 1.55
C ASP A 175 -4.49 17.20 3.02
N VAL A 176 -3.82 18.28 3.40
CA VAL A 176 -3.97 18.89 4.72
C VAL A 176 -5.09 19.94 4.73
N LYS A 177 -5.19 20.76 3.68
CA LYS A 177 -6.19 21.82 3.59
C LYS A 177 -7.52 21.36 3.01
N ASP A 178 -7.47 20.37 2.13
CA ASP A 178 -8.62 19.80 1.46
C ASP A 178 -8.46 18.27 1.41
N PRO A 179 -8.75 17.60 2.52
CA PRO A 179 -8.54 16.17 2.67
C PRO A 179 -9.60 15.30 1.97
N TYR A 180 -10.67 15.92 1.35
CA TYR A 180 -11.83 15.22 0.75
C TYR A 180 -12.13 15.68 -0.68
#